data_245fc5dfa6a0bddf889565a048e3fd0c
#
_entry.id   245fc5dfa6a0bddf889565a048e3fd0c
#
_cell.length_a   1.000
_cell.length_b   1.000
_cell.length_c   1.000
_cell.angle_alpha   90.00
_cell.angle_beta   90.00
_cell.angle_gamma   90.00
#
_symmetry.space_group_name_H-M   'P 1'
#
loop_
_entity.id
_entity.type
_entity.pdbx_description
1 polymer ?
#
loop_
_entity_poly.entity_id
_entity_poly.type
_entity_poly.pdbx_seq_one_letter_code
_entity_poly.pdbx_strand_id
1 'polypeptide(L)'
;MKAIKEKSLVIIKPDALQRGLIGEIIKRFEKKGLKIVGLKMMRLDKALLAEHYNHHKDKPFFKDLAKFMSSSPVIVLCVEGLNVINAVRLVCGSTKASEAEPGSIRGDLAMSTACNVVHASDSAATAKKEVKRFFKKDELHEYDKSEYTHVYAEDERK
;
A
#
# COMPACT_ATOMS: atom_id res chain seq x y z
N MET A 1 11.24 -19.19 13.47
CA MET A 1 9.99 -19.16 12.68
C MET A 1 10.37 -19.02 11.21
N LYS A 2 9.85 -19.88 10.36
CA LYS A 2 10.06 -19.77 8.91
C LYS A 2 9.40 -18.47 8.44
N ALA A 3 10.15 -17.57 7.84
CA ALA A 3 9.60 -16.32 7.34
C ALA A 3 8.61 -16.60 6.20
N ILE A 4 7.42 -16.07 6.28
CA ILE A 4 6.36 -16.29 5.29
C ILE A 4 6.47 -15.21 4.22
N LYS A 5 6.62 -15.63 2.97
CA LYS A 5 6.53 -14.74 1.82
C LYS A 5 5.07 -14.34 1.61
N GLU A 6 4.79 -13.06 1.76
CA GLU A 6 3.45 -12.49 1.73
C GLU A 6 3.33 -11.40 0.68
N LYS A 7 2.09 -11.03 0.34
CA LYS A 7 1.76 -9.88 -0.51
C LYS A 7 0.93 -8.88 0.29
N SER A 8 1.17 -7.58 0.05
CA SER A 8 0.38 -6.48 0.60
C SER A 8 -0.11 -5.58 -0.52
N LEU A 9 -1.33 -5.04 -0.36
CA LEU A 9 -1.82 -3.99 -1.24
C LEU A 9 -1.41 -2.62 -0.69
N VAL A 10 -0.96 -1.75 -1.57
CA VAL A 10 -0.74 -0.33 -1.31
C VAL A 10 -1.50 0.49 -2.33
N ILE A 11 -2.18 1.55 -1.87
CA ILE A 11 -2.79 2.54 -2.76
C ILE A 11 -2.13 3.88 -2.48
N ILE A 12 -1.52 4.47 -3.50
CA ILE A 12 -1.07 5.86 -3.47
C ILE A 12 -2.27 6.72 -3.79
N LYS A 13 -2.69 7.53 -2.82
CA LYS A 13 -3.95 8.25 -2.81
C LYS A 13 -3.95 9.48 -3.74
N PRO A 14 -5.14 10.06 -4.04
CA PRO A 14 -5.26 11.22 -4.91
C PRO A 14 -4.41 12.43 -4.51
N ASP A 15 -4.26 12.70 -3.22
CA ASP A 15 -3.45 13.78 -2.69
C ASP A 15 -1.95 13.61 -3.01
N ALA A 16 -1.43 12.39 -2.90
CA ALA A 16 -0.05 12.09 -3.27
C ALA A 16 0.20 12.24 -4.77
N LEU A 17 -0.76 11.84 -5.61
CA LEU A 17 -0.69 12.03 -7.05
C LEU A 17 -0.66 13.52 -7.41
N GLN A 18 -1.57 14.32 -6.84
CA GLN A 18 -1.64 15.76 -7.07
C GLN A 18 -0.39 16.52 -6.60
N ARG A 19 0.27 16.01 -5.56
CA ARG A 19 1.50 16.58 -5.00
C ARG A 19 2.79 16.07 -5.66
N GLY A 20 2.69 15.19 -6.69
CA GLY A 20 3.86 14.64 -7.39
C GLY A 20 4.72 13.70 -6.54
N LEU A 21 4.13 13.00 -5.57
CA LEU A 21 4.83 12.16 -4.61
C LEU A 21 4.92 10.66 -5.00
N ILE A 22 4.37 10.27 -6.16
CA ILE A 22 4.31 8.86 -6.59
C ILE A 22 5.69 8.22 -6.58
N GLY A 23 6.66 8.84 -7.24
CA GLY A 23 8.03 8.30 -7.35
C GLY A 23 8.73 8.18 -6.00
N GLU A 24 8.56 9.17 -5.12
CA GLU A 24 9.14 9.14 -3.77
C GLU A 24 8.55 8.00 -2.92
N ILE A 25 7.23 7.80 -2.99
CA ILE A 25 6.56 6.74 -2.23
C ILE A 25 6.99 5.36 -2.72
N ILE A 26 7.00 5.12 -4.04
CA ILE A 26 7.44 3.86 -4.63
C ILE A 26 8.90 3.56 -4.24
N LYS A 27 9.77 4.56 -4.36
CA LYS A 27 11.19 4.45 -4.00
C LYS A 27 11.39 4.00 -2.55
N ARG A 28 10.54 4.41 -1.61
CA ARG A 28 10.66 4.00 -0.20
C ARG A 28 10.39 2.51 0.00
N PHE A 29 9.43 1.95 -0.72
CA PHE A 29 9.19 0.51 -0.70
C PHE A 29 10.35 -0.26 -1.33
N GLU A 30 10.85 0.19 -2.48
CA GLU A 30 12.00 -0.43 -3.14
C GLU A 30 13.26 -0.37 -2.28
N LYS A 31 13.57 0.79 -1.69
CA LYS A 31 14.72 0.95 -0.78
C LYS A 31 14.63 0.09 0.48
N LYS A 32 13.43 -0.23 0.93
CA LYS A 32 13.22 -1.18 2.04
C LYS A 32 13.53 -2.62 1.65
N GLY A 33 13.73 -2.90 0.35
CA GLY A 33 13.98 -4.24 -0.16
C GLY A 33 12.71 -4.99 -0.57
N LEU A 34 11.56 -4.31 -0.61
CA LEU A 34 10.30 -4.92 -1.03
C LEU A 34 10.25 -5.07 -2.56
N LYS A 35 9.65 -6.16 -3.02
CA LYS A 35 9.50 -6.47 -4.44
C LYS A 35 8.12 -6.02 -4.92
N ILE A 36 8.07 -5.21 -5.97
CA ILE A 36 6.83 -4.81 -6.62
C ILE A 36 6.45 -5.89 -7.62
N VAL A 37 5.31 -6.53 -7.45
CA VAL A 37 4.81 -7.60 -8.32
C VAL A 37 3.58 -7.20 -9.13
N GLY A 38 2.98 -6.08 -8.82
CA GLY A 38 1.89 -5.44 -9.57
C GLY A 38 1.92 -3.94 -9.38
N LEU A 39 1.64 -3.20 -10.46
CA LEU A 39 1.57 -1.74 -10.44
C LEU A 39 0.65 -1.24 -11.54
N LYS A 40 -0.31 -0.40 -11.19
CA LYS A 40 -1.17 0.26 -12.18
C LYS A 40 -1.78 1.56 -11.68
N MET A 41 -2.11 2.44 -12.61
CA MET A 41 -2.93 3.63 -12.37
C MET A 41 -4.38 3.31 -12.72
N MET A 42 -5.31 3.71 -11.85
CA MET A 42 -6.74 3.52 -12.10
C MET A 42 -7.60 4.56 -11.39
N ARG A 43 -8.84 4.72 -11.86
CA ARG A 43 -9.88 5.44 -11.12
C ARG A 43 -10.70 4.46 -10.29
N LEU A 44 -10.99 4.84 -9.07
CA LEU A 44 -11.87 4.07 -8.19
C LEU A 44 -13.32 4.49 -8.47
N ASP A 45 -14.13 3.55 -8.93
CA ASP A 45 -15.57 3.76 -9.09
C ASP A 45 -16.32 3.55 -7.76
N LYS A 46 -17.61 3.91 -7.75
CA LYS A 46 -18.44 3.81 -6.55
C LYS A 46 -18.59 2.38 -6.02
N ALA A 47 -18.66 1.39 -6.92
CA ALA A 47 -18.81 -0.01 -6.54
C ALA A 47 -17.57 -0.54 -5.84
N LEU A 48 -16.39 -0.27 -6.43
CA LEU A 48 -15.10 -0.65 -5.86
C LEU A 48 -14.83 0.04 -4.52
N LEU A 49 -15.16 1.32 -4.39
CA LEU A 49 -15.05 2.06 -3.13
C LEU A 49 -15.97 1.49 -2.05
N ALA A 50 -17.22 1.17 -2.38
CA ALA A 50 -18.16 0.57 -1.44
C ALA A 50 -17.69 -0.82 -0.97
N GLU A 51 -17.10 -1.61 -1.85
CA GLU A 51 -16.53 -2.91 -1.51
C GLU A 51 -15.26 -2.77 -0.65
N HIS A 52 -14.33 -1.91 -1.07
CA HIS A 52 -13.04 -1.73 -0.40
C HIS A 52 -13.20 -1.16 1.02
N TYR A 53 -14.07 -0.18 1.17
CA TYR A 53 -14.38 0.46 2.44
C TYR A 53 -15.69 -0.03 3.08
N ASN A 54 -16.11 -1.26 2.80
CA ASN A 54 -17.39 -1.81 3.29
C ASN A 54 -17.54 -1.71 4.82
N HIS A 55 -16.45 -1.87 5.58
CA HIS A 55 -16.42 -1.72 7.03
C HIS A 55 -16.64 -0.27 7.52
N HIS A 56 -16.58 0.72 6.60
CA HIS A 56 -16.86 2.14 6.87
C HIS A 56 -18.16 2.63 6.26
N LYS A 57 -18.87 1.78 5.49
CA LYS A 57 -20.03 2.15 4.67
C LYS A 57 -21.13 2.91 5.42
N ASP A 58 -21.38 2.55 6.67
CA ASP A 58 -22.42 3.14 7.51
C ASP A 58 -21.91 4.29 8.41
N LYS A 59 -20.62 4.65 8.25
CA LYS A 59 -20.03 5.73 9.05
C LYS A 59 -20.22 7.09 8.38
N PRO A 60 -20.39 8.18 9.16
CA PRO A 60 -20.64 9.54 8.63
C PRO A 60 -19.59 10.03 7.65
N PHE A 61 -18.32 9.65 7.85
CA PHE A 61 -17.19 10.08 7.01
C PHE A 61 -17.06 9.30 5.69
N PHE A 62 -17.82 8.23 5.47
CA PHE A 62 -17.69 7.39 4.27
C PHE A 62 -17.94 8.18 2.98
N LYS A 63 -18.92 9.07 2.98
CA LYS A 63 -19.26 9.91 1.82
C LYS A 63 -18.08 10.81 1.41
N ASP A 64 -17.45 11.43 2.39
CA ASP A 64 -16.29 12.30 2.15
C ASP A 64 -15.05 11.51 1.73
N LEU A 65 -14.83 10.34 2.33
CA LEU A 65 -13.78 9.41 1.94
C LEU A 65 -13.97 8.95 0.48
N ALA A 66 -15.17 8.55 0.10
CA ALA A 66 -15.47 8.12 -1.27
C ALA A 66 -15.28 9.27 -2.28
N LYS A 67 -15.73 10.48 -1.94
CA LYS A 67 -15.51 11.70 -2.75
C LYS A 67 -14.01 11.98 -2.92
N PHE A 68 -13.25 11.93 -1.84
CA PHE A 68 -11.81 12.13 -1.87
C PHE A 68 -11.10 11.07 -2.72
N MET A 69 -11.36 9.79 -2.49
CA MET A 69 -10.70 8.69 -3.19
C MET A 69 -11.05 8.59 -4.69
N SER A 70 -12.16 9.18 -5.12
CA SER A 70 -12.58 9.25 -6.53
C SER A 70 -12.21 10.58 -7.22
N SER A 71 -11.64 11.53 -6.50
CA SER A 71 -11.35 12.89 -7.04
C SER A 71 -10.28 12.89 -8.13
N SER A 72 -9.36 11.94 -8.11
CA SER A 72 -8.27 11.75 -9.09
C SER A 72 -8.00 10.26 -9.26
N PRO A 73 -7.22 9.84 -10.27
CA PRO A 73 -6.66 8.50 -10.31
C PRO A 73 -5.80 8.20 -9.07
N VAL A 74 -5.64 6.94 -8.80
CA VAL A 74 -4.74 6.40 -7.77
C VAL A 74 -3.71 5.46 -8.41
N ILE A 75 -2.58 5.25 -7.74
CA ILE A 75 -1.65 4.19 -8.11
C ILE A 75 -1.88 3.02 -7.15
N VAL A 76 -2.09 1.84 -7.69
CA VAL A 76 -2.24 0.62 -6.91
C VAL A 76 -1.01 -0.25 -7.10
N LEU A 77 -0.43 -0.68 -5.98
CA LEU A 77 0.75 -1.54 -5.93
C LEU A 77 0.40 -2.84 -5.22
N CYS A 78 0.94 -3.94 -5.74
CA CYS A 78 1.07 -5.18 -4.98
C CYS A 78 2.55 -5.38 -4.68
N VAL A 79 2.91 -5.38 -3.42
CA VAL A 79 4.28 -5.58 -2.94
C VAL A 79 4.43 -6.92 -2.25
N GLU A 80 5.58 -7.56 -2.43
CA GLU A 80 5.90 -8.89 -1.92
C GLU A 80 7.20 -8.86 -1.12
N GLY A 81 7.24 -9.64 -0.04
CA GLY A 81 8.42 -9.80 0.82
C GLY A 81 8.15 -10.69 2.01
N LEU A 82 9.20 -10.93 2.81
CA LEU A 82 9.04 -11.60 4.11
C LEU A 82 8.47 -10.59 5.12
N ASN A 83 7.44 -11.00 5.86
CA ASN A 83 6.73 -10.13 6.80
C ASN A 83 6.27 -8.80 6.19
N VAL A 84 5.89 -8.83 4.90
CA VAL A 84 5.61 -7.62 4.11
C VAL A 84 4.50 -6.75 4.72
N ILE A 85 3.50 -7.34 5.36
CA ILE A 85 2.40 -6.58 5.97
C ILE A 85 2.95 -5.59 7.02
N ASN A 86 3.74 -6.10 7.96
CA ASN A 86 4.35 -5.25 8.98
C ASN A 86 5.38 -4.28 8.40
N ALA A 87 6.21 -4.73 7.47
CA ALA A 87 7.22 -3.89 6.82
C ALA A 87 6.58 -2.70 6.07
N VAL A 88 5.53 -2.95 5.30
CA VAL A 88 4.78 -1.90 4.58
C VAL A 88 4.15 -0.92 5.55
N ARG A 89 3.48 -1.41 6.60
CA ARG A 89 2.86 -0.54 7.61
C ARG A 89 3.87 0.34 8.34
N LEU A 90 5.04 -0.21 8.66
CA LEU A 90 6.14 0.55 9.26
C LEU A 90 6.66 1.64 8.32
N VAL A 91 6.86 1.33 7.04
CA VAL A 91 7.27 2.31 6.01
C VAL A 91 6.20 3.39 5.82
N CYS A 92 4.91 3.03 5.85
CA CYS A 92 3.81 3.99 5.74
C CYS A 92 3.71 4.93 6.95
N GLY A 93 3.95 4.42 8.14
CA GLY A 93 3.75 5.15 9.38
C GLY A 93 2.30 5.14 9.88
N SER A 94 2.05 5.77 11.03
CA SER A 94 0.72 5.87 11.64
C SER A 94 -0.31 6.48 10.70
N THR A 95 -1.56 5.98 10.76
CA THR A 95 -2.69 6.51 9.97
C THR A 95 -2.94 7.99 10.26
N LYS A 96 -2.80 8.42 11.50
CA LYS A 96 -2.82 9.81 11.89
C LYS A 96 -1.45 10.43 11.60
N ALA A 97 -1.35 11.09 10.45
CA ALA A 97 -0.06 11.55 9.91
C ALA A 97 0.69 12.51 10.85
N SER A 98 -0.04 13.34 11.61
CA SER A 98 0.56 14.25 12.61
C SER A 98 1.28 13.53 13.77
N GLU A 99 1.01 12.24 13.95
CA GLU A 99 1.62 11.38 14.97
C GLU A 99 2.54 10.30 14.36
N ALA A 100 2.70 10.32 13.04
CA ALA A 100 3.58 9.36 12.35
C ALA A 100 5.04 9.71 12.59
N GLU A 101 5.85 8.66 12.79
CA GLU A 101 7.28 8.82 13.04
C GLU A 101 7.99 9.43 11.82
N PRO A 102 8.92 10.40 12.03
CA PRO A 102 9.80 10.88 11.00
C PRO A 102 10.55 9.73 10.30
N GLY A 103 10.75 9.82 9.00
CA GLY A 103 11.32 8.74 8.19
C GLY A 103 10.26 7.80 7.60
N SER A 104 9.06 7.72 8.16
CA SER A 104 7.93 7.06 7.52
C SER A 104 7.33 7.94 6.40
N ILE A 105 6.59 7.32 5.48
CA ILE A 105 5.93 8.06 4.39
C ILE A 105 5.03 9.16 4.97
N ARG A 106 4.16 8.82 5.91
CA ARG A 106 3.22 9.79 6.50
C ARG A 106 3.92 10.79 7.41
N GLY A 107 4.93 10.36 8.14
CA GLY A 107 5.71 11.27 9.00
C GLY A 107 6.44 12.36 8.23
N ASP A 108 6.92 12.05 7.04
CA ASP A 108 7.66 13.01 6.20
C ASP A 108 6.76 13.78 5.23
N LEU A 109 5.67 13.17 4.74
CA LEU A 109 4.95 13.66 3.57
C LEU A 109 3.49 14.04 3.85
N ALA A 110 2.95 13.77 5.02
CA ALA A 110 1.54 14.03 5.33
C ALA A 110 1.34 14.73 6.67
N MET A 111 0.23 15.48 6.78
CA MET A 111 -0.18 16.16 8.02
C MET A 111 -1.60 15.75 8.44
N SER A 112 -2.42 15.30 7.49
CA SER A 112 -3.84 14.99 7.68
C SER A 112 -4.07 13.51 7.96
N THR A 113 -5.13 13.19 8.69
CA THR A 113 -5.59 11.81 8.87
C THR A 113 -6.32 11.29 7.63
N ALA A 114 -7.03 12.14 6.91
CA ALA A 114 -7.75 11.76 5.68
C ALA A 114 -6.86 11.84 4.44
N CYS A 115 -6.18 12.98 4.23
CA CYS A 115 -5.21 13.20 3.16
C CYS A 115 -3.83 12.72 3.63
N ASN A 116 -3.66 11.40 3.79
CA ASN A 116 -2.46 10.80 4.37
C ASN A 116 -1.65 9.93 3.38
N VAL A 117 -1.76 10.26 2.13
CA VAL A 117 -0.98 9.88 0.93
C VAL A 117 -0.99 8.40 0.54
N VAL A 118 -1.15 7.47 1.47
CA VAL A 118 -1.15 6.02 1.19
C VAL A 118 -2.21 5.27 1.98
N HIS A 119 -2.68 4.16 1.40
CA HIS A 119 -3.38 3.07 2.07
C HIS A 119 -2.47 1.83 2.04
N ALA A 120 -2.50 1.04 3.07
CA ALA A 120 -1.84 -0.27 3.14
C ALA A 120 -2.74 -1.29 3.83
N SER A 121 -2.65 -2.54 3.40
CA SER A 121 -3.36 -3.65 4.04
C SER A 121 -2.96 -3.77 5.52
N ASP A 122 -3.92 -4.05 6.38
CA ASP A 122 -3.73 -4.11 7.84
C ASP A 122 -3.38 -5.51 8.36
N SER A 123 -3.67 -6.54 7.59
CA SER A 123 -3.41 -7.94 7.91
C SER A 123 -3.21 -8.80 6.67
N ALA A 124 -2.62 -9.99 6.82
CA ALA A 124 -2.45 -10.94 5.73
C ALA A 124 -3.79 -11.39 5.13
N ALA A 125 -4.81 -11.56 5.97
CA ALA A 125 -6.17 -11.92 5.53
C ALA A 125 -6.81 -10.81 4.70
N THR A 126 -6.70 -9.56 5.15
CA THR A 126 -7.18 -8.37 4.42
C THR A 126 -6.39 -8.18 3.13
N ALA A 127 -5.07 -8.29 3.17
CA ALA A 127 -4.21 -8.17 1.99
C ALA A 127 -4.59 -9.14 0.87
N LYS A 128 -4.85 -10.40 1.21
CA LYS A 128 -5.29 -11.41 0.25
C LYS A 128 -6.59 -11.04 -0.46
N LYS A 129 -7.54 -10.46 0.27
CA LYS A 129 -8.83 -10.00 -0.28
C LYS A 129 -8.63 -8.74 -1.13
N GLU A 130 -7.85 -7.77 -0.64
CA GLU A 130 -7.60 -6.51 -1.33
C GLU A 130 -6.81 -6.73 -2.63
N VAL A 131 -5.76 -7.55 -2.62
CA VAL A 131 -4.99 -7.88 -3.84
C VAL A 131 -5.90 -8.50 -4.91
N LYS A 132 -6.78 -9.44 -4.54
CA LYS A 132 -7.76 -10.04 -5.47
C LYS A 132 -8.80 -9.04 -6.00
N ARG A 133 -9.16 -8.05 -5.19
CA ARG A 133 -10.11 -7.00 -5.58
C ARG A 133 -9.53 -6.06 -6.62
N PHE A 134 -8.25 -5.72 -6.49
CA PHE A 134 -7.60 -4.72 -7.34
C PHE A 134 -6.83 -5.30 -8.51
N PHE A 135 -6.33 -6.52 -8.43
CA PHE A 135 -5.50 -7.14 -9.47
C PHE A 135 -6.10 -8.42 -10.01
N LYS A 136 -6.13 -8.54 -11.33
CA LYS A 136 -6.32 -9.82 -12.00
C LYS A 136 -5.03 -10.64 -11.90
N LYS A 137 -5.14 -11.95 -12.13
CA LYS A 137 -3.99 -12.86 -12.02
C LYS A 137 -2.87 -12.53 -13.01
N ASP A 138 -3.21 -12.09 -14.21
CA ASP A 138 -2.31 -11.70 -15.29
C ASP A 138 -1.68 -10.30 -15.10
N GLU A 139 -2.14 -9.54 -14.12
CA GLU A 139 -1.55 -8.26 -13.71
C GLU A 139 -0.51 -8.39 -12.58
N LEU A 140 -0.29 -9.60 -12.09
CA LEU A 140 0.71 -9.91 -11.06
C LEU A 140 1.85 -10.72 -11.69
N HIS A 141 3.08 -10.23 -11.56
CA HIS A 141 4.25 -10.77 -12.23
C HIS A 141 5.23 -11.40 -11.24
N GLU A 142 5.56 -12.66 -11.45
CA GLU A 142 6.62 -13.36 -10.74
C GLU A 142 7.95 -13.12 -11.46
N TYR A 143 8.98 -12.72 -10.71
CA TYR A 143 10.34 -12.57 -11.22
C TYR A 143 11.35 -12.67 -10.08
N ASP A 144 12.59 -13.02 -10.40
CA ASP A 144 13.66 -13.08 -9.42
C ASP A 144 14.30 -11.70 -9.27
N LYS A 145 14.53 -11.30 -8.02
CA LYS A 145 15.22 -10.08 -7.67
C LYS A 145 16.61 -10.44 -7.15
N SER A 146 17.65 -10.15 -7.94
CA SER A 146 19.03 -10.54 -7.63
C SER A 146 19.52 -10.00 -6.28
N GLU A 147 19.07 -8.80 -5.90
CA GLU A 147 19.42 -8.18 -4.63
C GLU A 147 18.78 -8.84 -3.40
N TYR A 148 17.87 -9.80 -3.57
CA TYR A 148 17.21 -10.51 -2.46
C TYR A 148 18.22 -11.18 -1.52
N THR A 149 19.35 -11.63 -2.05
CA THR A 149 20.46 -12.19 -1.27
C THR A 149 21.19 -11.17 -0.41
N HIS A 150 20.97 -9.88 -0.66
CA HIS A 150 21.52 -8.77 0.13
C HIS A 150 20.50 -8.09 1.02
N VAL A 151 19.22 -8.47 0.89
CA VAL A 151 18.11 -7.95 1.72
C VAL A 151 17.81 -8.85 2.91
N TYR A 152 17.87 -10.18 2.69
CA TYR A 152 17.55 -11.19 3.71
C TYR A 152 18.74 -12.12 3.94
N ALA A 153 18.99 -12.47 5.20
CA ALA A 153 20.00 -13.48 5.54
C ALA A 153 19.63 -14.86 4.97
N GLU A 154 20.61 -15.75 4.82
CA GLU A 154 20.40 -17.05 4.18
C GLU A 154 19.38 -17.93 4.93
N ASP A 155 19.42 -17.91 6.25
CA ASP A 155 18.52 -18.64 7.12
C ASP A 155 17.06 -18.11 7.10
N GLU A 156 16.87 -16.83 6.79
CA GLU A 156 15.54 -16.21 6.64
C GLU A 156 14.88 -16.55 5.29
N ARG A 157 15.67 -16.93 4.30
CA ARG A 157 15.18 -17.24 2.93
C ARG A 157 14.74 -18.69 2.73
N LYS A 158 15.04 -19.57 3.70
CA LYS A 158 14.75 -21.03 3.62
C LYS A 158 13.35 -21.38 4.09
#